data_a8ebfec416b118fbcfb06d3305a62261
#
_entry.id   a8ebfec416b118fbcfb06d3305a62261
#
_cell.length_a   1.000
_cell.length_b   1.000
_cell.length_c   1.000
_cell.angle_alpha   90.00
_cell.angle_beta   90.00
_cell.angle_gamma   90.00
#
_symmetry.space_group_name_H-M   'P 1'
#
loop_
_entity.id
_entity.type
_entity.pdbx_description
1 polymer ?
#
loop_
_entity_poly.entity_id
_entity_poly.type
_entity_poly.pdbx_seq_one_letter_code
_entity_poly.pdbx_strand_id
1 'polypeptide(L)'
;MTVFKPTEIFRRLRDGHALVTANSRLARVLSGQYSQWRIQQGDRQWASPLILPWSAWLDRLWEQAALEGAVDDERAVPNQLQLTNLWEEVLAKSSHAGNLLRPQALAMQMRDTRRLAVEWSVDLNHPAWRGEQGDNHEGFRLWNAAFESLCRDQGWLPPEDRPGLLARAVHEAGFKAEKTIDLLGFDEINPSQSALLTALRHSGSQIRDVRIQPCSGEPAMWKADNHREELERMARWVRLRFEENPGATIAVVVHDLAARRGEVENALRNILLPDPESAGMAEQPWNVSLGIPLSRVPMIESAFDILALLDYRVDIQTAGRVLRSPWIRGAAAERTQRSLLEARLREIYPRQFKPGEISYQAQQMKTRDRDGRELPPQEHQPR
;
A
#
# COMPACT_ATOMS: atom_id res chain seq x y z
N MET A 1 -9.82 -23.57 -21.01
CA MET A 1 -9.53 -23.22 -19.60
C MET A 1 -8.53 -24.23 -19.06
N THR A 2 -7.40 -23.78 -18.53
CA THR A 2 -6.34 -24.66 -18.02
C THR A 2 -6.39 -24.65 -16.50
N VAL A 3 -6.39 -25.82 -15.86
CA VAL A 3 -6.32 -25.93 -14.39
C VAL A 3 -4.89 -25.70 -13.94
N PHE A 4 -4.72 -24.94 -12.85
CA PHE A 4 -3.42 -24.69 -12.24
C PHE A 4 -2.81 -25.99 -11.70
N LYS A 5 -1.73 -26.40 -12.34
CA LYS A 5 -0.87 -27.51 -11.90
C LYS A 5 0.55 -26.97 -11.77
N PRO A 6 1.06 -26.76 -10.54
CA PRO A 6 2.36 -26.10 -10.34
C PRO A 6 3.48 -26.67 -11.21
N THR A 7 3.66 -27.99 -11.21
CA THR A 7 4.72 -28.66 -11.97
C THR A 7 4.64 -28.41 -13.47
N GLU A 8 3.44 -28.36 -14.04
CA GLU A 8 3.24 -28.12 -15.47
C GLU A 8 3.57 -26.67 -15.83
N ILE A 9 3.11 -25.73 -15.01
CA ILE A 9 3.40 -24.30 -15.20
C ILE A 9 4.90 -24.03 -15.02
N PHE A 10 5.54 -24.65 -14.02
CA PHE A 10 6.97 -24.50 -13.81
C PHE A 10 7.83 -25.06 -14.95
N ARG A 11 7.40 -26.14 -15.60
CA ARG A 11 8.05 -26.61 -16.83
C ARG A 11 7.93 -25.59 -17.97
N ARG A 12 6.74 -25.01 -18.17
CA ARG A 12 6.53 -23.98 -19.20
C ARG A 12 7.38 -22.73 -18.93
N LEU A 13 7.46 -22.27 -17.67
CA LEU A 13 8.33 -21.17 -17.28
C LEU A 13 9.81 -21.44 -17.58
N ARG A 14 10.27 -22.67 -17.35
CA ARG A 14 11.62 -23.09 -17.75
C ARG A 14 11.82 -23.02 -19.27
N ASP A 15 10.78 -23.29 -20.04
CA ASP A 15 10.79 -23.25 -21.49
C ASP A 15 10.54 -21.84 -22.07
N GLY A 16 10.60 -20.78 -21.22
CA GLY A 16 10.55 -19.38 -21.63
C GLY A 16 9.15 -18.77 -21.73
N HIS A 17 8.13 -19.41 -21.12
CA HIS A 17 6.79 -18.82 -21.03
C HIS A 17 6.74 -17.73 -19.96
N ALA A 18 5.81 -16.77 -20.12
CA ALA A 18 5.50 -15.79 -19.10
C ALA A 18 4.30 -16.25 -18.24
N LEU A 19 4.35 -15.98 -16.95
CA LEU A 19 3.23 -16.11 -16.02
C LEU A 19 2.90 -14.74 -15.46
N VAL A 20 1.77 -14.20 -15.86
CA VAL A 20 1.27 -12.91 -15.40
C VAL A 20 0.24 -13.15 -14.31
N THR A 21 0.44 -12.53 -13.15
CA THR A 21 -0.43 -12.70 -11.99
C THR A 21 -1.24 -11.43 -11.70
N ALA A 22 -2.41 -11.58 -11.10
CA ALA A 22 -3.27 -10.46 -10.75
C ALA A 22 -2.63 -9.53 -9.68
N ASN A 23 -1.72 -10.06 -8.85
CA ASN A 23 -1.08 -9.28 -7.80
C ASN A 23 0.35 -9.74 -7.50
N SER A 24 1.13 -8.85 -6.87
CA SER A 24 2.55 -9.07 -6.56
C SER A 24 2.79 -10.16 -5.51
N ARG A 25 1.81 -10.44 -4.64
CA ARG A 25 1.93 -11.49 -3.63
C ARG A 25 1.93 -12.86 -4.28
N LEU A 26 0.99 -13.11 -5.19
CA LEU A 26 0.91 -14.36 -5.94
C LEU A 26 2.19 -14.58 -6.76
N ALA A 27 2.69 -13.53 -7.43
CA ALA A 27 3.96 -13.59 -8.15
C ALA A 27 5.12 -14.01 -7.24
N ARG A 28 5.24 -13.41 -6.06
CA ARG A 28 6.30 -13.71 -5.09
C ARG A 28 6.23 -15.15 -4.59
N VAL A 29 5.04 -15.61 -4.19
CA VAL A 29 4.84 -17.00 -3.72
C VAL A 29 5.22 -18.01 -4.81
N LEU A 30 4.77 -17.78 -6.03
CA LEU A 30 5.07 -18.66 -7.16
C LEU A 30 6.54 -18.64 -7.54
N SER A 31 7.21 -17.51 -7.47
CA SER A 31 8.67 -17.40 -7.67
C SER A 31 9.45 -18.21 -6.64
N GLY A 32 9.02 -18.16 -5.36
CA GLY A 32 9.60 -18.98 -4.31
C GLY A 32 9.38 -20.49 -4.54
N GLN A 33 8.15 -20.87 -4.90
CA GLN A 33 7.81 -22.27 -5.22
C GLN A 33 8.56 -22.78 -6.47
N TYR A 34 8.72 -21.94 -7.50
CA TYR A 34 9.52 -22.26 -8.67
C TYR A 34 10.98 -22.54 -8.29
N SER A 35 11.57 -21.70 -7.44
CA SER A 35 12.94 -21.88 -6.97
C SER A 35 13.11 -23.19 -6.20
N GLN A 36 12.17 -23.51 -5.30
CA GLN A 36 12.16 -24.79 -4.58
C GLN A 36 12.03 -25.99 -5.53
N TRP A 37 11.15 -25.89 -6.54
CA TRP A 37 11.00 -26.92 -7.54
C TRP A 37 12.30 -27.14 -8.34
N ARG A 38 13.02 -26.06 -8.74
CA ARG A 38 14.32 -26.16 -9.43
C ARG A 38 15.36 -26.88 -8.56
N ILE A 39 15.43 -26.55 -7.28
CA ILE A 39 16.33 -27.23 -6.32
C ILE A 39 15.99 -28.72 -6.23
N GLN A 40 14.72 -29.09 -6.18
CA GLN A 40 14.27 -30.48 -6.16
C GLN A 40 14.61 -31.25 -7.45
N GLN A 41 14.73 -30.54 -8.58
CA GLN A 41 15.21 -31.14 -9.86
C GLN A 41 16.74 -31.28 -9.89
N GLY A 42 17.46 -30.86 -8.87
CA GLY A 42 18.93 -30.94 -8.81
C GLY A 42 19.63 -29.73 -9.44
N ASP A 43 18.91 -28.71 -9.84
CA ASP A 43 19.50 -27.52 -10.44
C ASP A 43 20.20 -26.68 -9.39
N ARG A 44 21.43 -26.24 -9.69
CA ARG A 44 22.22 -25.33 -8.83
C ARG A 44 22.15 -23.87 -9.27
N GLN A 45 21.80 -23.64 -10.52
CA GLN A 45 21.72 -22.32 -11.13
C GLN A 45 20.63 -22.32 -12.21
N TRP A 46 19.83 -21.26 -12.28
CA TRP A 46 18.81 -21.06 -13.30
C TRP A 46 18.57 -19.58 -13.57
N ALA A 47 18.06 -19.25 -14.75
CA ALA A 47 17.56 -17.92 -15.06
C ALA A 47 16.29 -17.63 -14.25
N SER A 48 16.13 -16.39 -13.79
CA SER A 48 14.90 -15.96 -13.12
C SER A 48 13.68 -16.22 -14.01
N PRO A 49 12.65 -16.90 -13.50
CA PRO A 49 11.44 -17.14 -14.29
C PRO A 49 10.70 -15.82 -14.54
N LEU A 50 10.03 -15.72 -15.67
CA LEU A 50 9.18 -14.57 -15.97
C LEU A 50 7.82 -14.73 -15.27
N ILE A 51 7.80 -14.49 -13.95
CA ILE A 51 6.62 -14.48 -13.09
C ILE A 51 6.44 -13.05 -12.59
N LEU A 52 5.49 -12.32 -13.15
CA LEU A 52 5.30 -10.90 -12.88
C LEU A 52 3.83 -10.58 -12.55
N PRO A 53 3.55 -9.65 -11.63
CA PRO A 53 2.22 -9.07 -11.54
C PRO A 53 1.94 -8.24 -12.78
N TRP A 54 0.65 -8.04 -13.09
CA TRP A 54 0.20 -7.30 -14.27
C TRP A 54 0.92 -5.96 -14.46
N SER A 55 1.07 -5.17 -13.40
CA SER A 55 1.74 -3.86 -13.47
C SER A 55 3.20 -3.96 -13.91
N ALA A 56 3.97 -4.87 -13.28
CA ALA A 56 5.38 -5.06 -13.63
C ALA A 56 5.57 -5.69 -15.01
N TRP A 57 4.63 -6.51 -15.46
CA TRP A 57 4.63 -7.03 -16.82
C TRP A 57 4.35 -5.93 -17.85
N LEU A 58 3.42 -5.00 -17.56
CA LEU A 58 3.19 -3.81 -18.38
C LEU A 58 4.43 -2.90 -18.44
N ASP A 59 5.11 -2.69 -17.30
CA ASP A 59 6.36 -1.92 -17.26
C ASP A 59 7.40 -2.53 -18.20
N ARG A 60 7.58 -3.84 -18.12
CA ARG A 60 8.49 -4.59 -19.00
C ARG A 60 8.10 -4.49 -20.48
N LEU A 61 6.80 -4.66 -20.82
CA LEU A 61 6.35 -4.53 -22.20
C LEU A 61 6.55 -3.12 -22.73
N TRP A 62 6.33 -2.12 -21.88
CA TRP A 62 6.54 -0.72 -22.22
C TRP A 62 8.01 -0.44 -22.53
N GLU A 63 8.92 -0.86 -21.66
CA GLU A 63 10.36 -0.73 -21.87
C GLU A 63 10.82 -1.43 -23.16
N GLN A 64 10.33 -2.63 -23.41
CA GLN A 64 10.63 -3.37 -24.63
C GLN A 64 10.10 -2.66 -25.87
N ALA A 65 8.86 -2.19 -25.85
CA ALA A 65 8.25 -1.49 -26.97
C ALA A 65 8.98 -0.16 -27.27
N ALA A 66 9.41 0.56 -26.24
CA ALA A 66 10.22 1.77 -26.39
C ALA A 66 11.62 1.47 -26.99
N LEU A 67 12.30 0.40 -26.52
CA LEU A 67 13.60 -0.02 -27.06
C LEU A 67 13.49 -0.46 -28.53
N GLU A 68 12.42 -1.06 -28.93
CA GLU A 68 12.14 -1.49 -30.32
C GLU A 68 11.64 -0.34 -31.20
N GLY A 69 11.41 0.86 -30.64
CA GLY A 69 10.84 2.00 -31.35
C GLY A 69 9.38 1.81 -31.75
N ALA A 70 8.68 0.84 -31.13
CA ALA A 70 7.27 0.57 -31.38
C ALA A 70 6.35 1.57 -30.65
N VAL A 71 6.86 2.22 -29.61
CA VAL A 71 6.21 3.31 -28.89
C VAL A 71 7.13 4.52 -28.96
N ASP A 72 6.69 5.56 -29.65
CA ASP A 72 7.36 6.86 -29.73
C ASP A 72 6.75 7.79 -28.66
N ASP A 73 7.04 7.50 -27.40
CA ASP A 73 6.50 8.27 -26.28
C ASP A 73 7.60 8.47 -25.21
N GLU A 74 8.20 9.64 -25.24
CA GLU A 74 9.26 10.06 -24.31
C GLU A 74 8.72 10.52 -22.94
N ARG A 75 7.39 10.53 -22.74
CA ARG A 75 6.79 10.98 -21.50
C ARG A 75 7.13 10.07 -20.33
N ALA A 76 7.44 10.70 -19.21
CA ALA A 76 7.72 9.98 -17.97
C ALA A 76 6.44 9.48 -17.29
N VAL A 77 6.50 8.30 -16.70
CA VAL A 77 5.36 7.74 -15.94
C VAL A 77 5.38 8.31 -14.51
N PRO A 78 4.37 9.07 -14.09
CA PRO A 78 4.32 9.66 -12.77
C PRO A 78 4.00 8.59 -11.71
N ASN A 79 4.62 8.72 -10.54
CA ASN A 79 4.22 7.93 -9.36
C ASN A 79 2.92 8.46 -8.74
N GLN A 80 2.39 7.75 -7.75
CA GLN A 80 1.09 8.10 -7.14
C GLN A 80 1.06 9.50 -6.49
N LEU A 81 2.18 9.93 -5.89
CA LEU A 81 2.28 11.26 -5.30
C LEU A 81 2.29 12.34 -6.38
N GLN A 82 3.07 12.15 -7.43
CA GLN A 82 3.10 13.05 -8.59
C GLN A 82 1.72 13.16 -9.25
N LEU A 83 1.02 12.04 -9.44
CA LEU A 83 -0.36 12.05 -9.95
C LEU A 83 -1.31 12.86 -9.05
N THR A 84 -1.20 12.70 -7.74
CA THR A 84 -2.03 13.46 -6.79
C THR A 84 -1.72 14.95 -6.90
N ASN A 85 -0.45 15.35 -6.97
CA ASN A 85 -0.03 16.74 -7.12
C ASN A 85 -0.52 17.36 -8.44
N LEU A 86 -0.49 16.60 -9.55
CA LEU A 86 -1.04 17.05 -10.85
C LEU A 86 -2.55 17.32 -10.74
N TRP A 87 -3.28 16.45 -10.04
CA TRP A 87 -4.71 16.66 -9.79
C TRP A 87 -4.95 17.85 -8.85
N GLU A 88 -4.14 18.06 -7.83
CA GLU A 88 -4.23 19.27 -6.98
C GLU A 88 -4.00 20.53 -7.79
N GLU A 89 -3.06 20.54 -8.72
CA GLU A 89 -2.81 21.67 -9.62
C GLU A 89 -4.01 21.97 -10.52
N VAL A 90 -4.63 20.94 -11.10
CA VAL A 90 -5.86 21.08 -11.91
C VAL A 90 -7.01 21.68 -11.08
N LEU A 91 -7.23 21.12 -9.88
CA LEU A 91 -8.29 21.58 -9.00
C LEU A 91 -8.07 23.03 -8.52
N ALA A 92 -6.82 23.40 -8.20
CA ALA A 92 -6.48 24.76 -7.76
C ALA A 92 -6.76 25.82 -8.84
N LYS A 93 -6.65 25.46 -10.13
CA LYS A 93 -6.94 26.35 -11.27
C LYS A 93 -8.41 26.37 -11.67
N SER A 94 -9.23 25.48 -11.10
CA SER A 94 -10.64 25.36 -11.46
C SER A 94 -11.53 26.34 -10.71
N SER A 95 -12.37 27.08 -11.42
CA SER A 95 -13.41 27.93 -10.82
C SER A 95 -14.48 27.14 -10.04
N HIS A 96 -14.69 25.86 -10.39
CA HIS A 96 -15.63 24.96 -9.72
C HIS A 96 -15.12 24.43 -8.38
N ALA A 97 -13.82 24.59 -8.09
CA ALA A 97 -13.17 24.12 -6.87
C ALA A 97 -13.01 25.20 -5.76
N GLY A 98 -13.58 26.38 -5.96
CA GLY A 98 -13.27 27.61 -5.22
C GLY A 98 -13.44 27.59 -3.68
N ASN A 99 -14.06 26.58 -3.08
CA ASN A 99 -14.26 26.47 -1.63
C ASN A 99 -14.07 25.05 -1.08
N LEU A 100 -13.15 24.27 -1.66
CA LEU A 100 -12.93 22.90 -1.21
C LEU A 100 -12.22 22.86 0.15
N LEU A 101 -12.90 22.28 1.14
CA LEU A 101 -12.35 22.11 2.50
C LEU A 101 -11.16 21.12 2.55
N ARG A 102 -11.03 20.23 1.55
CA ARG A 102 -9.98 19.20 1.49
C ARG A 102 -9.56 18.91 0.04
N PRO A 103 -8.76 19.79 -0.59
CA PRO A 103 -8.36 19.62 -1.99
C PRO A 103 -7.59 18.31 -2.24
N GLN A 104 -6.73 17.88 -1.33
CA GLN A 104 -5.96 16.66 -1.47
C GLN A 104 -6.84 15.39 -1.49
N ALA A 105 -7.87 15.31 -0.66
CA ALA A 105 -8.79 14.19 -0.65
C ALA A 105 -9.57 14.10 -1.98
N LEU A 106 -9.98 15.25 -2.54
CA LEU A 106 -10.62 15.30 -3.84
C LEU A 106 -9.65 14.93 -4.96
N ALA A 107 -8.41 15.39 -4.93
CA ALA A 107 -7.37 15.02 -5.90
C ALA A 107 -7.16 13.51 -5.95
N MET A 108 -7.07 12.86 -4.79
CA MET A 108 -6.99 11.39 -4.71
C MET A 108 -8.23 10.72 -5.32
N GLN A 109 -9.42 11.24 -5.03
CA GLN A 109 -10.65 10.71 -5.60
C GLN A 109 -10.70 10.88 -7.13
N MET A 110 -10.31 12.02 -7.66
CA MET A 110 -10.28 12.28 -9.11
C MET A 110 -9.29 11.35 -9.82
N ARG A 111 -8.10 11.17 -9.24
CA ARG A 111 -7.12 10.20 -9.71
C ARG A 111 -7.71 8.80 -9.82
N ASP A 112 -8.35 8.32 -8.76
CA ASP A 112 -8.91 6.97 -8.72
C ASP A 112 -10.12 6.83 -9.65
N THR A 113 -10.94 7.87 -9.78
CA THR A 113 -12.07 7.93 -10.75
C THR A 113 -11.58 7.86 -12.19
N ARG A 114 -10.54 8.63 -12.55
CA ARG A 114 -9.94 8.58 -13.88
C ARG A 114 -9.39 7.19 -14.20
N ARG A 115 -8.64 6.63 -13.27
CA ARG A 115 -8.11 5.27 -13.44
C ARG A 115 -9.23 4.28 -13.76
N LEU A 116 -10.31 4.28 -12.98
CA LEU A 116 -11.47 3.42 -13.24
C LEU A 116 -12.12 3.71 -14.61
N ALA A 117 -12.30 4.98 -14.96
CA ALA A 117 -12.90 5.36 -16.23
C ALA A 117 -12.09 4.83 -17.44
N VAL A 118 -10.76 4.92 -17.38
CA VAL A 118 -9.87 4.41 -18.44
C VAL A 118 -9.84 2.88 -18.44
N GLU A 119 -9.66 2.24 -17.28
CA GLU A 119 -9.63 0.78 -17.15
C GLU A 119 -10.92 0.13 -17.67
N TRP A 120 -12.07 0.75 -17.43
CA TRP A 120 -13.38 0.27 -17.83
C TRP A 120 -13.86 0.88 -19.18
N SER A 121 -13.02 1.65 -19.86
CA SER A 121 -13.33 2.28 -21.14
C SER A 121 -14.65 3.08 -21.10
N VAL A 122 -14.85 3.84 -20.02
CA VAL A 122 -16.07 4.66 -19.82
C VAL A 122 -16.04 5.85 -20.75
N ASP A 123 -17.05 5.99 -21.61
CA ASP A 123 -17.25 7.19 -22.42
C ASP A 123 -17.83 8.31 -21.56
N LEU A 124 -16.98 9.24 -21.12
CA LEU A 124 -17.38 10.40 -20.33
C LEU A 124 -18.26 11.41 -21.10
N ASN A 125 -18.37 11.28 -22.41
CA ASN A 125 -19.21 12.13 -23.23
C ASN A 125 -20.58 11.49 -23.55
N HIS A 126 -20.82 10.27 -23.07
CA HIS A 126 -22.06 9.55 -23.35
C HIS A 126 -23.31 10.33 -22.86
N PRO A 127 -24.38 10.47 -23.69
CA PRO A 127 -25.56 11.26 -23.34
C PRO A 127 -26.26 10.84 -22.03
N ALA A 128 -26.15 9.61 -21.60
CA ALA A 128 -26.74 9.11 -20.33
C ALA A 128 -26.24 9.86 -19.09
N TRP A 129 -25.09 10.54 -19.17
CA TRP A 129 -24.55 11.33 -18.07
C TRP A 129 -25.21 12.72 -17.90
N ARG A 130 -26.14 13.11 -18.81
CA ARG A 130 -26.82 14.42 -18.82
C ARG A 130 -28.09 14.44 -17.95
N GLY A 131 -28.09 13.78 -16.79
CA GLY A 131 -29.24 13.71 -15.86
C GLY A 131 -29.11 14.64 -14.64
N GLU A 132 -29.96 14.44 -13.63
CA GLU A 132 -29.98 15.24 -12.38
C GLU A 132 -28.66 15.25 -11.57
N GLN A 133 -27.72 14.35 -11.88
CA GLN A 133 -26.36 14.33 -11.31
C GLN A 133 -25.33 15.11 -12.14
N GLY A 134 -25.81 15.93 -13.10
CA GLY A 134 -25.02 16.58 -14.16
C GLY A 134 -23.84 17.42 -13.68
N ASP A 135 -23.97 18.14 -12.56
CA ASP A 135 -22.94 19.07 -12.10
C ASP A 135 -21.64 18.37 -11.68
N ASN A 136 -21.72 17.25 -10.96
CA ASN A 136 -20.54 16.50 -10.54
C ASN A 136 -19.85 15.78 -11.71
N HIS A 137 -20.62 15.22 -12.64
CA HIS A 137 -20.09 14.58 -13.82
C HIS A 137 -19.44 15.60 -14.76
N GLU A 138 -20.11 16.72 -15.02
CA GLU A 138 -19.58 17.78 -15.87
C GLU A 138 -18.29 18.38 -15.26
N GLY A 139 -18.26 18.59 -13.96
CA GLY A 139 -17.04 19.01 -13.24
C GLY A 139 -15.90 18.03 -13.46
N PHE A 140 -16.14 16.73 -13.27
CA PHE A 140 -15.13 15.69 -13.49
C PHE A 140 -14.66 15.65 -14.95
N ARG A 141 -15.55 15.75 -15.91
CA ARG A 141 -15.22 15.76 -17.34
C ARG A 141 -14.29 16.93 -17.70
N LEU A 142 -14.60 18.13 -17.20
CA LEU A 142 -13.75 19.32 -17.41
C LEU A 142 -12.38 19.16 -16.74
N TRP A 143 -12.35 18.68 -15.51
CA TRP A 143 -11.09 18.45 -14.78
C TRP A 143 -10.25 17.36 -15.44
N ASN A 144 -10.87 16.28 -15.94
CA ASN A 144 -10.16 15.23 -16.67
C ASN A 144 -9.53 15.77 -17.96
N ALA A 145 -10.25 16.59 -18.74
CA ALA A 145 -9.69 17.21 -19.93
C ALA A 145 -8.51 18.16 -19.60
N ALA A 146 -8.63 18.93 -18.51
CA ALA A 146 -7.55 19.79 -18.03
C ALA A 146 -6.34 18.97 -17.53
N PHE A 147 -6.57 17.86 -16.84
CA PHE A 147 -5.52 16.93 -16.41
C PHE A 147 -4.78 16.32 -17.60
N GLU A 148 -5.48 15.86 -18.62
CA GLU A 148 -4.87 15.32 -19.84
C GLU A 148 -4.03 16.36 -20.58
N SER A 149 -4.50 17.64 -20.62
CA SER A 149 -3.70 18.73 -21.18
C SER A 149 -2.43 18.97 -20.36
N LEU A 150 -2.58 19.08 -19.04
CA LEU A 150 -1.45 19.29 -18.13
C LEU A 150 -0.40 18.17 -18.24
N CYS A 151 -0.86 16.91 -18.33
CA CYS A 151 0.05 15.77 -18.51
C CYS A 151 0.80 15.86 -19.84
N ARG A 152 0.13 16.22 -20.95
CA ARG A 152 0.80 16.42 -22.25
C ARG A 152 1.82 17.55 -22.19
N ASP A 153 1.44 18.69 -21.61
CA ASP A 153 2.29 19.90 -21.55
C ASP A 153 3.54 19.69 -20.68
N GLN A 154 3.43 18.89 -19.64
CA GLN A 154 4.51 18.60 -18.71
C GLN A 154 5.27 17.29 -19.01
N GLY A 155 4.93 16.58 -20.10
CA GLY A 155 5.60 15.34 -20.47
C GLY A 155 5.30 14.16 -19.54
N TRP A 156 4.08 14.07 -19.00
CA TRP A 156 3.65 12.95 -18.16
C TRP A 156 2.75 11.96 -18.91
N LEU A 157 2.97 10.67 -18.68
CA LEU A 157 2.12 9.58 -19.16
C LEU A 157 1.47 8.87 -17.98
N PRO A 158 0.15 9.08 -17.74
CA PRO A 158 -0.56 8.33 -16.70
C PRO A 158 -0.47 6.82 -16.92
N PRO A 159 -0.18 6.02 -15.86
CA PRO A 159 0.07 4.59 -16.01
C PRO A 159 -1.12 3.81 -16.58
N GLU A 160 -2.34 4.26 -16.35
CA GLU A 160 -3.57 3.64 -16.86
C GLU A 160 -3.73 3.77 -18.38
N ASP A 161 -3.04 4.69 -19.04
CA ASP A 161 -3.11 4.90 -20.50
C ASP A 161 -2.22 3.90 -21.26
N ARG A 162 -1.22 3.32 -20.61
CA ARG A 162 -0.22 2.43 -21.24
C ARG A 162 -0.80 1.18 -21.91
N PRO A 163 -1.79 0.46 -21.34
CA PRO A 163 -2.35 -0.71 -22.03
C PRO A 163 -2.94 -0.36 -23.41
N GLY A 164 -3.61 0.78 -23.52
CA GLY A 164 -4.16 1.24 -24.79
C GLY A 164 -3.09 1.63 -25.80
N LEU A 165 -2.01 2.27 -25.35
CA LEU A 165 -0.86 2.60 -26.19
C LEU A 165 -0.12 1.36 -26.67
N LEU A 166 0.11 0.39 -25.81
CA LEU A 166 0.71 -0.90 -26.16
C LEU A 166 -0.17 -1.68 -27.15
N ALA A 167 -1.48 -1.68 -26.96
CA ALA A 167 -2.40 -2.32 -27.94
C ALA A 167 -2.28 -1.68 -29.33
N ARG A 168 -2.14 -0.36 -29.41
CA ARG A 168 -1.86 0.35 -30.67
C ARG A 168 -0.50 -0.01 -31.25
N ALA A 169 0.56 -0.03 -30.44
CA ALA A 169 1.90 -0.41 -30.86
C ALA A 169 1.93 -1.84 -31.47
N VAL A 170 1.15 -2.78 -30.91
CA VAL A 170 1.00 -4.12 -31.47
C VAL A 170 0.36 -4.06 -32.88
N HIS A 171 -0.66 -3.25 -33.07
CA HIS A 171 -1.36 -3.16 -34.35
C HIS A 171 -0.60 -2.36 -35.41
N GLU A 172 -0.02 -1.23 -35.05
CA GLU A 172 0.55 -0.26 -35.99
C GLU A 172 2.03 -0.51 -36.26
N ALA A 173 2.81 -0.83 -35.22
CA ALA A 173 4.25 -1.04 -35.31
C ALA A 173 4.66 -2.52 -35.35
N GLY A 174 3.71 -3.46 -35.21
CA GLY A 174 4.00 -4.89 -35.21
C GLY A 174 4.74 -5.39 -33.97
N PHE A 175 4.66 -4.65 -32.86
CA PHE A 175 5.28 -5.05 -31.58
C PHE A 175 4.80 -6.44 -31.14
N LYS A 176 5.71 -7.24 -30.62
CA LYS A 176 5.43 -8.61 -30.17
C LYS A 176 5.88 -8.78 -28.73
N ALA A 177 4.97 -9.28 -27.91
CA ALA A 177 5.28 -9.75 -26.55
C ALA A 177 5.77 -11.22 -26.57
N GLU A 178 5.83 -11.83 -25.39
CA GLU A 178 6.17 -13.23 -25.22
C GLU A 178 5.23 -14.13 -26.04
N LYS A 179 5.80 -15.19 -26.62
CA LYS A 179 5.03 -16.14 -27.47
C LYS A 179 3.89 -16.83 -26.71
N THR A 180 4.10 -17.09 -25.42
CA THR A 180 3.10 -17.75 -24.57
C THR A 180 3.01 -17.06 -23.24
N ILE A 181 1.79 -16.70 -22.85
CA ILE A 181 1.47 -15.95 -21.64
C ILE A 181 0.37 -16.71 -20.90
N ASP A 182 0.66 -17.15 -19.69
CA ASP A 182 -0.31 -17.74 -18.77
C ASP A 182 -0.81 -16.63 -17.80
N LEU A 183 -2.12 -16.44 -17.67
CA LEU A 183 -2.75 -15.50 -16.74
C LEU A 183 -3.27 -16.25 -15.52
N LEU A 184 -2.91 -15.82 -14.30
CA LEU A 184 -3.32 -16.50 -13.08
C LEU A 184 -3.81 -15.53 -12.00
N GLY A 185 -4.93 -15.88 -11.39
CA GLY A 185 -5.52 -15.15 -10.27
C GLY A 185 -6.33 -13.92 -10.67
N PHE A 186 -6.73 -13.80 -11.93
CA PHE A 186 -7.65 -12.78 -12.40
C PHE A 186 -9.09 -13.28 -12.22
N ASP A 187 -9.85 -12.62 -11.33
CA ASP A 187 -11.28 -12.86 -11.18
C ASP A 187 -12.04 -12.23 -12.34
N GLU A 188 -11.63 -11.03 -12.74
CA GLU A 188 -12.16 -10.26 -13.84
C GLU A 188 -11.03 -9.57 -14.62
N ILE A 189 -11.16 -9.52 -15.93
CA ILE A 189 -10.27 -8.80 -16.83
C ILE A 189 -11.03 -7.58 -17.33
N ASN A 190 -10.56 -6.38 -16.97
CA ASN A 190 -11.21 -5.15 -17.39
C ASN A 190 -11.06 -4.88 -18.90
N PRO A 191 -11.88 -4.00 -19.51
CA PRO A 191 -11.85 -3.73 -20.94
C PRO A 191 -10.49 -3.28 -21.48
N SER A 192 -9.75 -2.45 -20.74
CA SER A 192 -8.42 -1.98 -21.13
C SER A 192 -7.41 -3.15 -21.20
N GLN A 193 -7.42 -4.02 -20.19
CA GLN A 193 -6.62 -5.26 -20.20
C GLN A 193 -7.03 -6.18 -21.36
N SER A 194 -8.33 -6.35 -21.56
CA SER A 194 -8.88 -7.20 -22.63
C SER A 194 -8.46 -6.73 -24.01
N ALA A 195 -8.44 -5.41 -24.24
CA ALA A 195 -8.01 -4.82 -25.50
C ALA A 195 -6.53 -5.16 -25.81
N LEU A 196 -5.62 -4.97 -24.83
CA LEU A 196 -4.21 -5.34 -24.98
C LEU A 196 -4.03 -6.84 -25.23
N LEU A 197 -4.67 -7.68 -24.41
CA LEU A 197 -4.57 -9.15 -24.57
C LEU A 197 -5.11 -9.61 -25.92
N THR A 198 -6.15 -8.97 -26.43
CA THR A 198 -6.71 -9.26 -27.77
C THR A 198 -5.75 -8.86 -28.87
N ALA A 199 -5.13 -7.67 -28.78
CA ALA A 199 -4.12 -7.23 -29.74
C ALA A 199 -2.93 -8.24 -29.77
N LEU A 200 -2.44 -8.65 -28.60
CA LEU A 200 -1.36 -9.63 -28.51
C LEU A 200 -1.73 -11.01 -29.08
N ARG A 201 -2.97 -11.47 -28.90
CA ARG A 201 -3.44 -12.70 -29.55
C ARG A 201 -3.40 -12.59 -31.06
N HIS A 202 -3.85 -11.48 -31.61
CA HIS A 202 -3.81 -11.24 -33.05
C HIS A 202 -2.38 -11.15 -33.60
N SER A 203 -1.42 -10.68 -32.81
CA SER A 203 0.00 -10.66 -33.20
C SER A 203 0.70 -12.02 -33.04
N GLY A 204 0.00 -13.06 -32.58
CA GLY A 204 0.49 -14.45 -32.50
C GLY A 204 0.87 -14.93 -31.10
N SER A 205 0.66 -14.14 -30.04
CA SER A 205 0.85 -14.61 -28.66
C SER A 205 -0.27 -15.58 -28.24
N GLN A 206 0.12 -16.70 -27.66
CA GLN A 206 -0.81 -17.66 -27.06
C GLN A 206 -1.09 -17.27 -25.61
N ILE A 207 -2.29 -16.77 -25.34
CA ILE A 207 -2.70 -16.33 -24.00
C ILE A 207 -3.67 -17.36 -23.42
N ARG A 208 -3.34 -17.87 -22.24
CA ARG A 208 -4.12 -18.90 -21.53
C ARG A 208 -4.59 -18.37 -20.18
N ASP A 209 -5.86 -18.57 -19.89
CA ASP A 209 -6.43 -18.36 -18.56
C ASP A 209 -6.21 -19.62 -17.72
N VAL A 210 -5.46 -19.48 -16.64
CA VAL A 210 -5.12 -20.57 -15.72
C VAL A 210 -5.92 -20.36 -14.44
N ARG A 211 -6.76 -21.32 -14.08
CA ARG A 211 -7.60 -21.25 -12.90
C ARG A 211 -7.13 -22.20 -11.81
N ILE A 212 -7.17 -21.70 -10.57
CA ILE A 212 -6.98 -22.53 -9.38
C ILE A 212 -8.25 -23.36 -9.21
N GLN A 213 -8.09 -24.68 -9.08
CA GLN A 213 -9.24 -25.55 -8.82
C GLN A 213 -9.78 -25.26 -7.41
N PRO A 214 -11.08 -24.96 -7.27
CA PRO A 214 -11.65 -24.76 -5.95
C PRO A 214 -11.53 -26.04 -5.12
N CYS A 215 -11.16 -25.90 -3.86
CA CYS A 215 -11.20 -27.01 -2.90
C CYS A 215 -12.66 -27.33 -2.55
N SER A 216 -12.98 -28.62 -2.44
CA SER A 216 -14.25 -29.06 -1.88
C SER A 216 -14.15 -29.01 -0.36
N GLY A 217 -15.00 -28.24 0.27
CA GLY A 217 -15.16 -28.19 1.72
C GLY A 217 -16.63 -27.92 2.06
N GLU A 218 -17.08 -28.38 3.21
CA GLU A 218 -18.42 -28.05 3.71
C GLU A 218 -18.38 -26.64 4.32
N PRO A 219 -19.15 -25.68 3.79
CA PRO A 219 -19.22 -24.35 4.36
C PRO A 219 -19.99 -24.40 5.69
N ALA A 220 -19.47 -23.73 6.71
CA ALA A 220 -20.16 -23.51 7.97
C ALA A 220 -20.33 -22.00 8.19
N MET A 221 -21.50 -21.61 8.70
CA MET A 221 -21.82 -20.21 8.97
C MET A 221 -22.12 -20.02 10.45
N TRP A 222 -21.57 -18.99 11.05
CA TRP A 222 -21.87 -18.58 12.42
C TRP A 222 -22.30 -17.13 12.44
N LYS A 223 -23.31 -16.84 13.26
CA LYS A 223 -23.75 -15.47 13.51
C LYS A 223 -23.07 -14.96 14.78
N ALA A 224 -22.55 -13.75 14.73
CA ALA A 224 -22.08 -13.00 15.89
C ALA A 224 -22.97 -11.77 16.12
N ASP A 225 -23.14 -11.35 17.36
CA ASP A 225 -24.00 -10.21 17.70
C ASP A 225 -23.30 -8.87 17.44
N ASN A 226 -21.97 -8.86 17.43
CA ASN A 226 -21.17 -7.68 17.16
C ASN A 226 -19.78 -8.07 16.63
N HIS A 227 -19.03 -7.07 16.11
CA HIS A 227 -17.71 -7.27 15.53
C HIS A 227 -16.68 -7.85 16.50
N ARG A 228 -16.74 -7.49 17.78
CA ARG A 228 -15.81 -8.03 18.78
C ARG A 228 -16.01 -9.52 18.97
N GLU A 229 -17.26 -9.94 19.11
CA GLU A 229 -17.61 -11.37 19.23
C GLU A 229 -17.22 -12.15 17.96
N GLU A 230 -17.44 -11.57 16.78
CA GLU A 230 -17.00 -12.13 15.50
C GLU A 230 -15.50 -12.45 15.53
N LEU A 231 -14.65 -11.47 15.92
CA LEU A 231 -13.21 -11.65 15.97
C LEU A 231 -12.77 -12.63 17.06
N GLU A 232 -13.41 -12.63 18.22
CA GLU A 232 -13.11 -13.59 19.28
C GLU A 232 -13.48 -15.02 18.86
N ARG A 233 -14.62 -15.21 18.21
CA ARG A 233 -15.04 -16.52 17.66
C ARG A 233 -14.08 -16.98 16.56
N MET A 234 -13.69 -16.09 15.65
CA MET A 234 -12.69 -16.36 14.62
C MET A 234 -11.38 -16.83 15.25
N ALA A 235 -10.86 -16.11 16.23
CA ALA A 235 -9.59 -16.45 16.87
C ALA A 235 -9.65 -17.80 17.63
N ARG A 236 -10.79 -18.10 18.30
CA ARG A 236 -11.01 -19.41 18.95
C ARG A 236 -11.10 -20.53 17.91
N TRP A 237 -11.77 -20.29 16.78
CA TRP A 237 -11.83 -21.27 15.70
C TRP A 237 -10.43 -21.54 15.11
N VAL A 238 -9.63 -20.51 14.89
CA VAL A 238 -8.23 -20.65 14.43
C VAL A 238 -7.44 -21.51 15.42
N ARG A 239 -7.54 -21.23 16.72
CA ARG A 239 -6.87 -22.02 17.77
C ARG A 239 -7.27 -23.47 17.73
N LEU A 240 -8.59 -23.76 17.67
CA LEU A 240 -9.12 -25.12 17.61
C LEU A 240 -8.55 -25.89 16.41
N ARG A 241 -8.58 -25.27 15.21
CA ARG A 241 -8.04 -25.89 14.00
C ARG A 241 -6.52 -26.12 14.06
N PHE A 242 -5.82 -25.24 14.71
CA PHE A 242 -4.38 -25.39 14.90
C PHE A 242 -4.06 -26.50 15.92
N GLU A 243 -4.86 -26.65 16.97
CA GLU A 243 -4.74 -27.75 17.94
C GLU A 243 -5.07 -29.10 17.30
N GLU A 244 -6.08 -29.17 16.42
CA GLU A 244 -6.44 -30.37 15.67
C GLU A 244 -5.36 -30.78 14.65
N ASN A 245 -4.74 -29.82 14.00
CA ASN A 245 -3.69 -30.03 12.99
C ASN A 245 -2.64 -28.91 13.02
N PRO A 246 -1.54 -29.09 13.78
CA PRO A 246 -0.48 -28.07 13.90
C PRO A 246 0.23 -27.71 12.59
N GLY A 247 0.11 -28.56 11.57
CA GLY A 247 0.66 -28.31 10.21
C GLY A 247 -0.30 -27.61 9.28
N ALA A 248 -1.52 -27.30 9.71
CA ALA A 248 -2.51 -26.64 8.84
C ALA A 248 -2.14 -25.20 8.53
N THR A 249 -2.33 -24.80 7.28
CA THR A 249 -2.30 -23.39 6.88
C THR A 249 -3.72 -22.84 6.90
N ILE A 250 -3.97 -21.87 7.78
CA ILE A 250 -5.29 -21.26 7.96
C ILE A 250 -5.26 -19.86 7.37
N ALA A 251 -6.18 -19.58 6.44
CA ALA A 251 -6.38 -18.23 5.90
C ALA A 251 -7.61 -17.58 6.53
N VAL A 252 -7.44 -16.38 7.06
CA VAL A 252 -8.54 -15.55 7.57
C VAL A 252 -8.70 -14.35 6.65
N VAL A 253 -9.89 -14.20 6.07
CA VAL A 253 -10.22 -13.07 5.20
C VAL A 253 -11.12 -12.11 5.97
N VAL A 254 -10.66 -10.88 6.16
CA VAL A 254 -11.38 -9.83 6.89
C VAL A 254 -11.72 -8.70 5.93
N HIS A 255 -13.00 -8.36 5.88
CA HIS A 255 -13.45 -7.17 5.16
C HIS A 255 -12.86 -5.92 5.83
N ASP A 256 -12.29 -5.01 5.04
CA ASP A 256 -11.61 -3.80 5.51
C ASP A 256 -10.51 -4.07 6.56
N LEU A 257 -9.63 -5.01 6.25
CA LEU A 257 -8.50 -5.37 7.12
C LEU A 257 -7.62 -4.16 7.46
N ALA A 258 -7.54 -3.16 6.58
CA ALA A 258 -6.74 -1.96 6.79
C ALA A 258 -7.19 -1.16 8.03
N ALA A 259 -8.50 -0.97 8.19
CA ALA A 259 -9.09 -0.29 9.33
C ALA A 259 -9.11 -1.17 10.59
N ARG A 260 -9.32 -2.48 10.43
CA ARG A 260 -9.57 -3.42 11.54
C ARG A 260 -8.32 -4.23 11.96
N ARG A 261 -7.17 -3.97 11.37
CA ARG A 261 -5.94 -4.74 11.61
C ARG A 261 -5.62 -4.89 13.11
N GLY A 262 -5.66 -3.79 13.87
CA GLY A 262 -5.34 -3.80 15.30
C GLY A 262 -6.29 -4.67 16.13
N GLU A 263 -7.59 -4.66 15.79
CA GLU A 263 -8.60 -5.49 16.45
C GLU A 263 -8.37 -6.97 16.16
N VAL A 264 -8.07 -7.33 14.91
CA VAL A 264 -7.76 -8.69 14.48
C VAL A 264 -6.51 -9.22 15.18
N GLU A 265 -5.41 -8.44 15.16
CA GLU A 265 -4.16 -8.82 15.81
C GLU A 265 -4.34 -8.98 17.33
N ASN A 266 -5.11 -8.11 17.98
CA ASN A 266 -5.40 -8.22 19.40
C ASN A 266 -6.25 -9.47 19.72
N ALA A 267 -7.27 -9.76 18.91
CA ALA A 267 -8.09 -10.96 19.10
C ALA A 267 -7.26 -12.24 18.97
N LEU A 268 -6.40 -12.33 17.94
CA LEU A 268 -5.49 -13.45 17.75
C LEU A 268 -4.48 -13.56 18.90
N ARG A 269 -3.87 -12.44 19.31
CA ARG A 269 -2.90 -12.43 20.41
C ARG A 269 -3.51 -12.92 21.71
N ASN A 270 -4.67 -12.42 22.10
CA ASN A 270 -5.33 -12.78 23.35
C ASN A 270 -5.72 -14.26 23.40
N ILE A 271 -6.02 -14.88 22.26
CA ILE A 271 -6.47 -16.27 22.21
C ILE A 271 -5.30 -17.24 21.94
N LEU A 272 -4.39 -16.90 21.03
CA LEU A 272 -3.30 -17.79 20.64
C LEU A 272 -2.08 -17.66 21.56
N LEU A 273 -1.86 -16.49 22.15
CA LEU A 273 -0.73 -16.18 23.04
C LEU A 273 -1.25 -15.56 24.36
N PRO A 274 -2.00 -16.32 25.19
CA PRO A 274 -2.63 -15.77 26.38
C PRO A 274 -1.67 -15.31 27.47
N ASP A 275 -0.43 -15.81 27.46
CA ASP A 275 0.61 -15.43 28.39
C ASP A 275 1.66 -14.56 27.69
N PRO A 276 1.63 -13.22 27.89
CA PRO A 276 2.59 -12.32 27.26
C PRO A 276 4.03 -12.46 27.77
N GLU A 277 4.26 -13.07 28.94
CA GLU A 277 5.61 -13.29 29.48
C GLU A 277 6.28 -14.50 28.82
N SER A 278 5.51 -15.57 28.55
CA SER A 278 6.00 -16.70 27.74
C SER A 278 6.04 -16.40 26.26
N ALA A 279 5.32 -15.37 25.81
CA ALA A 279 5.39 -14.87 24.44
C ALA A 279 6.64 -14.05 24.14
N GLY A 280 7.67 -14.00 24.96
CA GLY A 280 8.94 -13.33 24.70
C GLY A 280 9.12 -13.05 23.20
N MET A 281 10.10 -12.63 22.56
CA MET A 281 10.23 -12.41 21.10
C MET A 281 9.93 -13.68 20.23
N ALA A 282 9.05 -14.59 20.72
CA ALA A 282 8.52 -15.70 19.94
C ALA A 282 7.84 -15.16 18.68
N GLU A 283 8.24 -15.68 17.54
CA GLU A 283 7.62 -15.36 16.25
C GLU A 283 6.12 -15.55 16.36
N GLN A 284 5.36 -14.50 16.00
CA GLN A 284 3.90 -14.56 15.98
C GLN A 284 3.47 -15.69 15.03
N PRO A 285 2.59 -16.61 15.48
CA PRO A 285 2.17 -17.74 14.65
C PRO A 285 1.25 -17.34 13.48
N TRP A 286 1.03 -16.05 13.27
CA TRP A 286 0.26 -15.52 12.14
C TRP A 286 1.01 -14.44 11.38
N ASN A 287 0.64 -14.28 10.13
CA ASN A 287 1.12 -13.20 9.27
C ASN A 287 -0.07 -12.37 8.79
N VAL A 288 0.05 -11.04 8.86
CA VAL A 288 -0.96 -10.12 8.33
C VAL A 288 -0.54 -9.67 6.93
N SER A 289 -1.45 -9.86 6.00
CA SER A 289 -1.18 -9.62 4.58
C SER A 289 -0.94 -8.16 4.21
N LEU A 290 -1.41 -7.21 5.03
CA LEU A 290 -1.15 -5.78 4.85
C LEU A 290 0.08 -5.40 5.67
N GLY A 291 1.06 -4.75 5.02
CA GLY A 291 2.13 -4.04 5.72
C GLY A 291 1.58 -2.91 6.60
N ILE A 292 2.38 -2.41 7.51
CA ILE A 292 2.14 -1.12 8.15
C ILE A 292 2.82 -0.03 7.32
N PRO A 293 2.21 1.15 7.15
CA PRO A 293 2.89 2.28 6.55
C PRO A 293 4.22 2.54 7.27
N LEU A 294 5.29 2.82 6.51
CA LEU A 294 6.61 3.05 7.08
C LEU A 294 6.58 4.17 8.13
N SER A 295 5.73 5.19 7.92
CA SER A 295 5.49 6.28 8.88
C SER A 295 4.89 5.84 10.23
N ARG A 296 4.36 4.62 10.31
CA ARG A 296 3.81 4.00 11.54
C ARG A 296 4.81 3.07 12.24
N VAL A 297 6.00 2.88 11.67
CA VAL A 297 7.08 2.15 12.34
C VAL A 297 7.64 3.05 13.46
N PRO A 298 7.68 2.61 14.73
CA PRO A 298 7.95 3.48 15.88
C PRO A 298 9.21 4.35 15.77
N MET A 299 10.29 3.81 15.21
CA MET A 299 11.52 4.57 14.98
C MET A 299 11.33 5.67 13.92
N ILE A 300 10.64 5.35 12.83
CA ILE A 300 10.37 6.30 11.74
C ILE A 300 9.35 7.35 12.19
N GLU A 301 8.30 6.94 12.91
CA GLU A 301 7.33 7.86 13.51
C GLU A 301 8.04 8.87 14.43
N SER A 302 8.97 8.40 15.27
CA SER A 302 9.78 9.30 16.12
C SER A 302 10.63 10.27 15.30
N ALA A 303 11.17 9.85 14.15
CA ALA A 303 11.91 10.74 13.26
C ALA A 303 11.01 11.83 12.67
N PHE A 304 9.80 11.49 12.23
CA PHE A 304 8.81 12.47 11.76
C PHE A 304 8.34 13.40 12.89
N ASP A 305 8.13 12.90 14.10
CA ASP A 305 7.79 13.72 15.27
C ASP A 305 8.91 14.72 15.60
N ILE A 306 10.19 14.31 15.46
CA ILE A 306 11.33 15.23 15.63
C ILE A 306 11.34 16.29 14.53
N LEU A 307 11.08 15.93 13.28
CA LEU A 307 10.98 16.89 12.18
C LEU A 307 9.83 17.90 12.39
N ALA A 308 8.71 17.44 12.94
CA ALA A 308 7.59 18.32 13.29
C ALA A 308 7.92 19.36 14.37
N LEU A 309 9.00 19.16 15.15
CA LEU A 309 9.51 20.20 16.07
C LEU A 309 10.14 21.40 15.33
N LEU A 310 10.39 21.31 14.03
CA LEU A 310 10.89 22.43 13.21
C LEU A 310 9.78 23.42 12.85
N ASP A 311 8.53 23.05 13.02
CA ASP A 311 7.40 23.96 12.78
C ASP A 311 7.37 25.10 13.79
N TYR A 312 6.80 26.22 13.36
CA TYR A 312 6.65 27.41 14.22
C TYR A 312 5.83 27.14 15.49
N ARG A 313 4.86 26.22 15.41
CA ARG A 313 4.05 25.73 16.55
C ARG A 313 3.94 24.23 16.51
N VAL A 314 4.14 23.61 17.64
CA VAL A 314 4.10 22.16 17.84
C VAL A 314 2.92 21.79 18.72
N ASP A 315 2.22 20.74 18.32
CA ASP A 315 1.18 20.12 19.13
C ASP A 315 1.79 19.44 20.37
N ILE A 316 1.13 19.60 21.52
CA ILE A 316 1.61 19.03 22.79
C ILE A 316 1.72 17.50 22.76
N GLN A 317 0.88 16.82 21.97
CA GLN A 317 0.95 15.38 21.84
C GLN A 317 2.20 14.93 21.07
N THR A 318 2.56 15.65 20.00
CA THR A 318 3.79 15.42 19.25
C THR A 318 5.02 15.61 20.12
N ALA A 319 5.09 16.73 20.86
CA ALA A 319 6.18 16.95 21.81
C ALA A 319 6.24 15.85 22.90
N GLY A 320 5.09 15.40 23.40
CA GLY A 320 5.00 14.29 24.35
C GLY A 320 5.51 12.98 23.78
N ARG A 321 5.20 12.64 22.51
CA ARG A 321 5.75 11.45 21.84
C ARG A 321 7.26 11.54 21.72
N VAL A 322 7.80 12.70 21.31
CA VAL A 322 9.25 12.93 21.23
C VAL A 322 9.92 12.74 22.59
N LEU A 323 9.41 13.39 23.64
CA LEU A 323 10.00 13.30 24.99
C LEU A 323 10.01 11.86 25.55
N ARG A 324 8.99 11.06 25.21
CA ARG A 324 8.90 9.65 25.64
C ARG A 324 9.56 8.66 24.68
N SER A 325 10.02 9.11 23.52
CA SER A 325 10.59 8.23 22.50
C SER A 325 11.84 7.52 23.02
N PRO A 326 11.91 6.18 22.92
CA PRO A 326 13.11 5.42 23.27
C PRO A 326 14.26 5.59 22.27
N TRP A 327 13.97 6.16 21.09
CA TRP A 327 14.92 6.30 19.99
C TRP A 327 15.78 7.56 20.08
N ILE A 328 15.57 8.40 21.10
CA ILE A 328 16.33 9.61 21.34
C ILE A 328 17.44 9.33 22.37
N ARG A 329 18.63 9.83 22.07
CA ARG A 329 19.78 9.67 22.98
C ARG A 329 19.42 10.11 24.42
N GLY A 330 19.80 9.31 25.39
CA GLY A 330 19.53 9.58 26.82
C GLY A 330 18.13 9.13 27.29
N ALA A 331 17.30 8.53 26.43
CA ALA A 331 15.91 8.18 26.76
C ALA A 331 15.75 7.36 28.03
N ALA A 332 16.61 6.35 28.27
CA ALA A 332 16.55 5.50 29.46
C ALA A 332 16.98 6.28 30.72
N ALA A 333 18.07 7.02 30.64
CA ALA A 333 18.63 7.77 31.79
C ALA A 333 17.76 8.97 32.20
N GLU A 334 17.10 9.61 31.25
CA GLU A 334 16.34 10.84 31.45
C GLU A 334 14.83 10.61 31.49
N ARG A 335 14.37 9.37 31.54
CA ARG A 335 12.95 8.99 31.40
C ARG A 335 12.05 9.75 32.37
N THR A 336 12.44 9.81 33.65
CA THR A 336 11.65 10.47 34.69
C THR A 336 11.61 11.98 34.47
N GLN A 337 12.75 12.63 34.18
CA GLN A 337 12.82 14.08 33.93
C GLN A 337 12.01 14.48 32.70
N ARG A 338 12.09 13.67 31.64
CA ARG A 338 11.30 13.93 30.41
C ARG A 338 9.81 13.79 30.65
N SER A 339 9.39 12.82 31.46
CA SER A 339 7.96 12.64 31.82
C SER A 339 7.45 13.81 32.68
N LEU A 340 8.26 14.30 33.61
CA LEU A 340 7.92 15.48 34.42
C LEU A 340 7.84 16.75 33.56
N LEU A 341 8.78 16.91 32.62
CA LEU A 341 8.76 18.02 31.68
C LEU A 341 7.50 17.98 30.79
N GLU A 342 7.13 16.79 30.30
CA GLU A 342 5.90 16.63 29.53
C GLU A 342 4.65 17.04 30.35
N ALA A 343 4.55 16.56 31.60
CA ALA A 343 3.44 16.91 32.48
C ALA A 343 3.34 18.43 32.66
N ARG A 344 4.47 19.09 32.90
CA ARG A 344 4.52 20.57 33.05
C ARG A 344 4.15 21.28 31.76
N LEU A 345 4.61 20.82 30.61
CA LEU A 345 4.23 21.40 29.33
C LEU A 345 2.72 21.30 29.09
N ARG A 346 2.08 20.20 29.47
CA ARG A 346 0.63 20.00 29.35
C ARG A 346 -0.18 20.95 30.28
N GLU A 347 0.34 21.25 31.45
CA GLU A 347 -0.29 22.19 32.38
C GLU A 347 -0.27 23.62 31.81
N ILE A 348 0.87 24.03 31.22
CA ILE A 348 1.07 25.38 30.72
C ILE A 348 0.48 25.57 29.31
N TYR A 349 0.62 24.58 28.44
CA TYR A 349 0.26 24.64 27.01
C TYR A 349 -0.73 23.54 26.65
N PRO A 350 -2.04 23.77 26.74
CA PRO A 350 -3.02 22.69 26.56
C PRO A 350 -3.13 22.18 25.12
N ARG A 351 -2.69 22.93 24.10
CA ARG A 351 -2.79 22.52 22.67
C ARG A 351 -1.48 22.63 21.92
N GLN A 352 -0.98 23.85 21.76
CA GLN A 352 0.19 24.14 20.93
C GLN A 352 1.10 25.15 21.61
N PHE A 353 2.40 25.05 21.31
CA PHE A 353 3.41 25.98 21.85
C PHE A 353 4.59 26.10 20.84
N LYS A 354 5.50 27.04 21.10
CA LYS A 354 6.72 27.18 20.31
C LYS A 354 7.77 26.18 20.77
N PRO A 355 8.52 25.51 19.86
CA PRO A 355 9.53 24.51 20.23
C PRO A 355 10.54 24.97 21.28
N GLY A 356 10.93 26.23 21.26
CA GLY A 356 11.85 26.85 22.25
C GLY A 356 11.38 26.76 23.70
N GLU A 357 10.07 26.62 23.93
CA GLU A 357 9.49 26.50 25.28
C GLU A 357 9.92 25.16 25.93
N ILE A 358 10.20 24.13 25.17
CA ILE A 358 10.71 22.84 25.69
C ILE A 358 12.03 23.11 26.46
N SER A 359 12.97 23.79 25.82
CA SER A 359 14.26 24.10 26.40
C SER A 359 14.13 25.08 27.58
N TYR A 360 13.26 26.08 27.44
CA TYR A 360 12.99 27.02 28.51
C TYR A 360 12.42 26.34 29.76
N GLN A 361 11.38 25.53 29.61
CA GLN A 361 10.76 24.82 30.74
C GLN A 361 11.71 23.76 31.33
N ALA A 362 12.52 23.09 30.51
CA ALA A 362 13.55 22.16 31.00
C ALA A 362 14.62 22.88 31.87
N GLN A 363 15.02 24.11 31.50
CA GLN A 363 15.93 24.92 32.33
C GLN A 363 15.27 25.34 33.63
N GLN A 364 14.01 25.79 33.61
CA GLN A 364 13.27 26.15 34.80
C GLN A 364 13.16 24.97 35.80
N MET A 365 12.97 23.77 35.32
CA MET A 365 12.93 22.57 36.16
C MET A 365 14.27 22.20 36.79
N LYS A 366 15.40 22.61 36.19
CA LYS A 366 16.75 22.40 36.76
C LYS A 366 17.07 23.42 37.89
N THR A 367 16.45 24.61 37.83
CA THR A 367 16.76 25.70 38.72
C THR A 367 15.76 25.88 39.85
N ARG A 368 14.53 25.32 39.73
CA ARG A 368 13.44 25.52 40.70
C ARG A 368 12.77 24.19 41.06
N ASP A 369 12.35 24.04 42.31
CA ASP A 369 11.50 22.93 42.74
C ASP A 369 10.03 23.07 42.29
N ARG A 370 9.16 22.12 42.68
CA ARG A 370 7.72 22.17 42.39
C ARG A 370 6.99 23.39 42.94
N ASP A 371 7.49 23.95 44.00
CA ASP A 371 6.92 25.11 44.69
C ASP A 371 7.51 26.44 44.20
N GLY A 372 8.37 26.39 43.15
CA GLY A 372 8.99 27.57 42.53
C GLY A 372 10.20 28.12 43.30
N ARG A 373 10.70 27.43 44.33
CA ARG A 373 11.90 27.81 45.06
C ARG A 373 13.15 27.45 44.27
N GLU A 374 14.17 28.30 44.31
CA GLU A 374 15.45 28.02 43.65
C GLU A 374 16.11 26.82 44.29
N LEU A 375 16.47 25.84 43.47
CA LEU A 375 17.27 24.70 43.87
C LEU A 375 18.74 25.14 44.02
N PRO A 376 19.47 24.64 45.02
CA PRO A 376 20.88 24.95 45.15
C PRO A 376 21.66 24.48 43.90
N PRO A 377 22.67 25.25 43.45
CA PRO A 377 23.45 24.90 42.27
C PRO A 377 24.03 23.50 42.45
N GLN A 378 23.67 22.60 41.54
CA GLN A 378 24.29 21.26 41.47
C GLN A 378 25.75 21.44 41.10
N GLU A 379 26.65 21.13 42.01
CA GLU A 379 28.09 21.02 41.72
C GLU A 379 28.29 20.13 40.50
N HIS A 380 28.88 20.70 39.46
CA HIS A 380 29.30 19.95 38.28
C HIS A 380 30.29 18.91 38.66
N GLN A 381 29.89 17.64 38.80
CA GLN A 381 30.80 16.53 38.68
C GLN A 381 31.25 16.42 37.22
N PRO A 382 32.51 16.60 36.92
CA PRO A 382 33.03 16.41 35.57
C PRO A 382 33.02 14.92 35.24
N ARG A 383 32.36 14.56 34.16
CA ARG A 383 32.61 13.29 33.46
C ARG A 383 33.16 13.56 32.10
#